data_f47d95a4dc99b8811d2d11be92f9385b
#
_entry.id   f47d95a4dc99b8811d2d11be92f9385b
#
_cell.length_a   1.000
_cell.length_b   1.000
_cell.length_c   1.000
_cell.angle_alpha   90.00
_cell.angle_beta   90.00
_cell.angle_gamma   90.00
#
_symmetry.space_group_name_H-M   'P 1'
#
loop_
_entity.id
_entity.type
_entity.pdbx_description
1 polymer ?
#
loop_
_entity_poly.entity_id
_entity_poly.type
_entity_poly.pdbx_seq_one_letter_code
_entity_poly.pdbx_strand_id
1 'polypeptide(L)'
;TGFPFEKFVSAILGYSGYKTEVNKILKGKCISHEIDVIAHKGNETTIIECKFHSEQGLKCNVKIPLYINSRYRDVKQEWNANSKNGTLLSKGWLVTNTRFTADAIDYGVCSNLYLMSWDYPENDGLKDRIDRLGLYPITVSTLLTNREKQFLLSRDVVLCRELLHDK
;
A
#
# COMPACT_ATOMS: atom_id res chain seq x y z
N THR A 1 0.28 16.82 -10.01
CA THR A 1 0.82 15.76 -9.13
C THR A 1 -0.32 15.18 -8.29
N GLY A 2 -0.57 13.87 -8.44
CA GLY A 2 -1.63 13.17 -7.72
C GLY A 2 -1.31 12.96 -6.25
N PHE A 3 -2.29 12.46 -5.50
CA PHE A 3 -2.10 12.08 -4.10
C PHE A 3 -1.06 10.95 -3.97
N PRO A 4 -0.07 11.07 -3.09
CA PRO A 4 0.99 10.05 -2.93
C PRO A 4 0.48 8.86 -2.14
N PHE A 5 -0.35 8.04 -2.75
CA PHE A 5 -1.07 6.95 -2.11
C PHE A 5 -0.13 5.91 -1.48
N GLU A 6 1.00 5.60 -2.13
CA GLU A 6 2.00 4.68 -1.58
C GLU A 6 2.61 5.19 -0.27
N LYS A 7 2.82 6.49 -0.14
CA LYS A 7 3.31 7.10 1.11
C LYS A 7 2.24 7.06 2.20
N PHE A 8 0.98 7.26 1.82
CA PHE A 8 -0.14 7.15 2.74
C PHE A 8 -0.31 5.71 3.27
N VAL A 9 -0.25 4.72 2.40
CA VAL A 9 -0.31 3.30 2.78
C VAL A 9 0.89 2.93 3.66
N SER A 10 2.09 3.39 3.30
CA SER A 10 3.29 3.20 4.12
C SER A 10 3.12 3.76 5.53
N ALA A 11 2.55 4.95 5.66
CA ALA A 11 2.30 5.57 6.96
C ALA A 11 1.30 4.76 7.81
N ILE A 12 0.20 4.29 7.20
CA ILE A 12 -0.77 3.42 7.88
C ILE A 12 -0.09 2.17 8.42
N LEU A 13 0.75 1.52 7.62
CA LEU A 13 1.48 0.33 8.05
C LEU A 13 2.51 0.65 9.14
N GLY A 14 3.18 1.78 9.04
CA GLY A 14 4.11 2.24 10.07
C GLY A 14 3.44 2.40 11.43
N TYR A 15 2.27 3.02 11.46
CA TYR A 15 1.46 3.15 12.69
C TYR A 15 0.86 1.82 13.14
N SER A 16 0.84 0.81 12.29
CA SER A 16 0.42 -0.56 12.62
C SER A 16 1.57 -1.47 13.07
N GLY A 17 2.76 -0.90 13.26
CA GLY A 17 3.92 -1.62 13.81
C GLY A 17 4.89 -2.18 12.77
N TYR A 18 4.72 -1.85 11.49
CA TYR A 18 5.66 -2.25 10.44
C TYR A 18 6.76 -1.21 10.27
N LYS A 19 7.97 -1.69 9.95
CA LYS A 19 9.04 -0.85 9.40
C LYS A 19 8.88 -0.84 7.88
N THR A 20 8.75 0.34 7.29
CA THR A 20 8.41 0.49 5.87
C THR A 20 9.47 1.23 5.07
N GLU A 21 9.54 0.89 3.79
CA GLU A 21 10.32 1.58 2.76
C GLU A 21 9.42 1.79 1.54
N VAL A 22 9.60 2.89 0.83
CA VAL A 22 8.80 3.21 -0.37
C VAL A 22 9.66 3.31 -1.62
N ASN A 23 9.07 2.97 -2.77
CA ASN A 23 9.65 3.14 -4.11
C ASN A 23 11.06 2.53 -4.23
N LYS A 24 11.22 1.29 -3.81
CA LYS A 24 12.47 0.54 -3.92
C LYS A 24 12.47 -0.38 -5.11
N ILE A 25 13.64 -0.50 -5.75
CA ILE A 25 13.85 -1.47 -6.82
C ILE A 25 14.34 -2.77 -6.19
N LEU A 26 13.60 -3.85 -6.39
CA LEU A 26 13.97 -5.19 -5.96
C LEU A 26 14.28 -6.06 -7.17
N LYS A 27 15.34 -6.85 -7.04
CA LYS A 27 15.69 -7.84 -8.04
C LYS A 27 14.69 -9.01 -7.97
N GLY A 28 14.09 -9.36 -9.10
CA GLY A 28 13.37 -10.61 -9.25
C GLY A 28 14.27 -11.70 -9.82
N LYS A 29 13.76 -12.91 -9.90
CA LYS A 29 14.46 -14.00 -10.59
C LYS A 29 14.70 -13.65 -12.06
N CYS A 30 13.70 -13.10 -12.71
CA CYS A 30 13.73 -12.82 -14.14
C CYS A 30 14.12 -11.37 -14.44
N ILE A 31 13.51 -10.41 -13.76
CA ILE A 31 13.73 -8.97 -13.97
C ILE A 31 13.68 -8.21 -12.64
N SER A 32 14.15 -6.96 -12.65
CA SER A 32 13.98 -6.06 -11.51
C SER A 32 12.61 -5.38 -11.55
N HIS A 33 12.05 -5.10 -10.36
CA HIS A 33 10.75 -4.46 -10.21
C HIS A 33 10.85 -3.28 -9.26
N GLU A 34 10.20 -2.19 -9.59
CA GLU A 34 9.96 -1.10 -8.64
C GLU A 34 8.76 -1.47 -7.77
N ILE A 35 8.95 -1.50 -6.46
CA ILE A 35 7.94 -1.88 -5.49
C ILE A 35 7.47 -0.63 -4.74
N ASP A 36 6.16 -0.43 -4.65
CA ASP A 36 5.59 0.75 -4.02
C ASP A 36 5.90 0.82 -2.52
N VAL A 37 5.65 -0.26 -1.79
CA VAL A 37 5.94 -0.32 -0.35
C VAL A 37 6.50 -1.69 0.01
N ILE A 38 7.56 -1.68 0.81
CA ILE A 38 8.11 -2.88 1.47
C ILE A 38 7.86 -2.71 2.96
N ALA A 39 7.28 -3.72 3.60
CA ALA A 39 6.97 -3.68 5.03
C ALA A 39 7.60 -4.87 5.74
N HIS A 40 8.30 -4.59 6.83
CA HIS A 40 8.98 -5.58 7.65
C HIS A 40 8.35 -5.63 9.04
N LYS A 41 8.05 -6.83 9.52
CA LYS A 41 7.56 -7.06 10.87
C LYS A 41 8.06 -8.43 11.36
N GLY A 42 8.88 -8.42 12.40
CA GLY A 42 9.53 -9.65 12.86
C GLY A 42 10.43 -10.24 11.77
N ASN A 43 10.25 -11.52 11.48
CA ASN A 43 11.03 -12.24 10.46
C ASN A 43 10.36 -12.23 9.08
N GLU A 44 9.27 -11.49 8.93
CA GLU A 44 8.50 -11.47 7.69
C GLU A 44 8.66 -10.15 6.95
N THR A 45 8.77 -10.27 5.64
CA THR A 45 8.74 -9.14 4.70
C THR A 45 7.52 -9.29 3.82
N THR A 46 6.82 -8.17 3.62
CA THR A 46 5.64 -8.06 2.78
C THR A 46 5.91 -7.01 1.71
N ILE A 47 5.58 -7.29 0.47
CA ILE A 47 5.55 -6.27 -0.58
C ILE A 47 4.11 -5.85 -0.83
N ILE A 48 3.91 -4.55 -0.99
CA ILE A 48 2.59 -3.95 -1.17
C ILE A 48 2.61 -3.12 -2.45
N GLU A 49 1.70 -3.43 -3.35
CA GLU A 49 1.44 -2.64 -4.53
C GLU A 49 0.20 -1.78 -4.30
N CYS A 50 0.26 -0.54 -4.72
CA CYS A 50 -0.77 0.45 -4.47
C CYS A 50 -1.39 0.91 -5.79
N LYS A 51 -2.72 0.82 -5.89
CA LYS A 51 -3.45 1.28 -7.07
C LYS A 51 -4.41 2.38 -6.68
N PHE A 52 -4.06 3.61 -7.04
CA PHE A 52 -4.88 4.78 -6.77
C PHE A 52 -5.74 5.14 -7.99
N HIS A 53 -7.03 5.32 -7.77
CA HIS A 53 -7.96 5.85 -8.76
C HIS A 53 -8.45 7.22 -8.29
N SER A 54 -8.23 8.24 -9.11
CA SER A 54 -8.71 9.62 -8.84
C SER A 54 -10.21 9.78 -9.10
N GLU A 55 -10.80 8.92 -9.93
CA GLU A 55 -12.22 8.94 -10.26
C GLU A 55 -12.99 7.99 -9.35
N GLN A 56 -14.07 8.50 -8.74
CA GLN A 56 -14.96 7.69 -7.93
C GLN A 56 -15.70 6.67 -8.81
N GLY A 57 -15.91 5.47 -8.25
CA GLY A 57 -16.66 4.41 -8.93
C GLY A 57 -15.82 3.50 -9.82
N LEU A 58 -14.57 3.85 -10.13
CA LEU A 58 -13.67 2.94 -10.82
C LEU A 58 -13.31 1.76 -9.90
N LYS A 59 -13.40 0.55 -10.45
CA LYS A 59 -13.03 -0.67 -9.74
C LYS A 59 -11.74 -1.24 -10.30
N CYS A 60 -10.93 -1.82 -9.42
CA CYS A 60 -9.81 -2.66 -9.82
C CYS A 60 -10.33 -4.00 -10.34
N ASN A 61 -10.12 -4.27 -11.61
CA ASN A 61 -10.49 -5.55 -12.20
C ASN A 61 -9.40 -6.60 -12.01
N VAL A 62 -9.70 -7.83 -12.42
CA VAL A 62 -8.82 -8.99 -12.22
C VAL A 62 -7.46 -8.87 -12.89
N LYS A 63 -7.30 -8.04 -13.92
CA LYS A 63 -6.01 -7.82 -14.59
C LYS A 63 -4.95 -7.29 -13.62
N ILE A 64 -5.35 -6.46 -12.65
CA ILE A 64 -4.44 -5.89 -11.68
C ILE A 64 -3.87 -6.96 -10.74
N PRO A 65 -4.66 -7.74 -10.00
CA PRO A 65 -4.08 -8.79 -9.14
C PRO A 65 -3.37 -9.89 -9.93
N LEU A 66 -3.77 -10.22 -11.15
CA LEU A 66 -3.01 -11.13 -12.02
C LEU A 66 -1.58 -10.61 -12.25
N TYR A 67 -1.46 -9.35 -12.65
CA TYR A 67 -0.17 -8.69 -12.88
C TYR A 67 0.67 -8.61 -11.59
N ILE A 68 0.06 -8.20 -10.49
CA ILE A 68 0.75 -8.07 -9.20
C ILE A 68 1.22 -9.43 -8.69
N ASN A 69 0.42 -10.47 -8.84
CA ASN A 69 0.83 -11.81 -8.42
C ASN A 69 2.07 -12.31 -9.19
N SER A 70 2.14 -12.03 -10.49
CA SER A 70 3.32 -12.37 -11.29
C SER A 70 4.57 -11.63 -10.79
N ARG A 71 4.47 -10.34 -10.50
CA ARG A 71 5.57 -9.55 -9.92
C ARG A 71 5.99 -10.09 -8.56
N TYR A 72 5.03 -10.33 -7.69
CA TYR A 72 5.27 -10.88 -6.35
C TYR A 72 6.03 -12.19 -6.40
N ARG A 73 5.61 -13.11 -7.28
CA ARG A 73 6.27 -14.43 -7.42
C ARG A 73 7.69 -14.30 -7.90
N ASP A 74 7.96 -13.40 -8.85
CA ASP A 74 9.30 -13.18 -9.38
C ASP A 74 10.24 -12.61 -8.30
N VAL A 75 9.78 -11.61 -7.55
CA VAL A 75 10.55 -11.02 -6.44
C VAL A 75 10.73 -12.02 -5.30
N LYS A 76 9.67 -12.73 -4.93
CA LYS A 76 9.70 -13.71 -3.83
C LYS A 76 10.75 -14.79 -4.07
N GLN A 77 10.85 -15.28 -5.28
CA GLN A 77 11.79 -16.35 -5.61
C GLN A 77 13.24 -15.90 -5.40
N GLU A 78 13.59 -14.71 -5.84
CA GLU A 78 14.93 -14.15 -5.65
C GLU A 78 15.20 -13.77 -4.19
N TRP A 79 14.24 -13.11 -3.54
CA TRP A 79 14.39 -12.69 -2.16
C TRP A 79 14.65 -13.87 -1.22
N ASN A 80 13.85 -14.92 -1.32
CA ASN A 80 13.94 -16.09 -0.44
C ASN A 80 15.15 -16.98 -0.75
N ALA A 81 15.71 -16.91 -1.97
CA ALA A 81 16.95 -17.57 -2.31
C ALA A 81 18.20 -16.87 -1.77
N ASN A 82 18.07 -15.58 -1.38
CA ASN A 82 19.19 -14.80 -0.87
C ASN A 82 19.16 -14.73 0.66
N SER A 83 19.99 -15.55 1.31
CA SER A 83 20.09 -15.61 2.78
C SER A 83 20.52 -14.29 3.44
N LYS A 84 21.11 -13.35 2.69
CA LYS A 84 21.54 -12.05 3.22
C LYS A 84 20.36 -11.13 3.57
N ASN A 85 19.17 -11.39 3.03
CA ASN A 85 17.99 -10.57 3.33
C ASN A 85 17.51 -10.71 4.78
N GLY A 86 17.82 -11.80 5.46
CA GLY A 86 17.51 -12.01 6.88
C GLY A 86 16.03 -12.21 7.21
N THR A 87 15.13 -12.03 6.24
CA THR A 87 13.68 -12.21 6.37
C THR A 87 13.14 -13.02 5.22
N LEU A 88 11.97 -13.63 5.42
CA LEU A 88 11.24 -14.30 4.34
C LEU A 88 10.20 -13.35 3.74
N LEU A 89 10.17 -13.27 2.42
CA LEU A 89 9.08 -12.63 1.69
C LEU A 89 7.90 -13.60 1.65
N SER A 90 6.91 -13.37 2.49
CA SER A 90 5.81 -14.31 2.75
C SER A 90 4.46 -13.83 2.25
N LYS A 91 4.30 -12.51 2.03
CA LYS A 91 3.03 -11.90 1.63
C LYS A 91 3.21 -10.90 0.51
N GLY A 92 2.27 -10.94 -0.42
CA GLY A 92 2.05 -9.90 -1.42
C GLY A 92 0.70 -9.25 -1.21
N TRP A 93 0.66 -7.93 -1.16
CA TRP A 93 -0.57 -7.14 -0.95
C TRP A 93 -0.86 -6.28 -2.15
N LEU A 94 -2.13 -6.09 -2.42
CA LEU A 94 -2.63 -5.09 -3.35
C LEU A 94 -3.63 -4.20 -2.60
N VAL A 95 -3.34 -2.91 -2.54
CA VAL A 95 -4.17 -1.92 -1.84
C VAL A 95 -4.70 -0.91 -2.85
N THR A 96 -5.99 -0.64 -2.82
CA THR A 96 -6.63 0.40 -3.63
C THR A 96 -7.50 1.29 -2.77
N ASN A 97 -7.69 2.53 -3.21
CA ASN A 97 -8.59 3.48 -2.56
C ASN A 97 -10.05 3.31 -3.01
N THR A 98 -10.32 2.50 -4.02
CA THR A 98 -11.66 2.23 -4.54
C THR A 98 -12.13 0.82 -4.16
N ARG A 99 -12.67 0.06 -5.09
CA ARG A 99 -13.19 -1.29 -4.85
C ARG A 99 -12.63 -2.28 -5.85
N PHE A 100 -12.70 -3.56 -5.52
CA PHE A 100 -12.38 -4.65 -6.42
C PHE A 100 -13.63 -5.20 -7.09
N THR A 101 -13.47 -5.72 -8.32
CA THR A 101 -14.49 -6.58 -8.91
C THR A 101 -14.52 -7.93 -8.18
N ALA A 102 -15.63 -8.67 -8.33
CA ALA A 102 -15.77 -10.01 -7.75
C ALA A 102 -14.64 -10.95 -8.22
N ASP A 103 -14.33 -10.94 -9.51
CA ASP A 103 -13.26 -11.76 -10.08
C ASP A 103 -11.89 -11.41 -9.49
N ALA A 104 -11.64 -10.13 -9.22
CA ALA A 104 -10.39 -9.69 -8.59
C ALA A 104 -10.26 -10.27 -7.19
N ILE A 105 -11.34 -10.24 -6.40
CA ILE A 105 -11.37 -10.80 -5.05
C ILE A 105 -11.16 -12.32 -5.10
N ASP A 106 -11.91 -13.01 -5.95
CA ASP A 106 -11.84 -14.47 -6.08
C ASP A 106 -10.42 -14.91 -6.45
N TYR A 107 -9.81 -14.23 -7.43
CA TYR A 107 -8.44 -14.53 -7.82
C TYR A 107 -7.45 -14.23 -6.69
N GLY A 108 -7.58 -13.11 -6.01
CA GLY A 108 -6.72 -12.73 -4.89
C GLY A 108 -6.75 -13.76 -3.77
N VAL A 109 -7.93 -14.19 -3.37
CA VAL A 109 -8.11 -15.23 -2.34
C VAL A 109 -7.48 -16.55 -2.80
N CYS A 110 -7.78 -16.98 -4.02
CA CYS A 110 -7.26 -18.25 -4.58
C CYS A 110 -5.72 -18.24 -4.69
N SER A 111 -5.13 -17.12 -5.09
CA SER A 111 -3.69 -16.97 -5.25
C SER A 111 -2.94 -16.60 -3.96
N ASN A 112 -3.66 -16.46 -2.84
CA ASN A 112 -3.11 -16.07 -1.55
C ASN A 112 -2.46 -14.68 -1.53
N LEU A 113 -2.97 -13.77 -2.36
CA LEU A 113 -2.69 -12.34 -2.23
C LEU A 113 -3.58 -11.73 -1.17
N TYR A 114 -3.07 -10.76 -0.43
CA TYR A 114 -3.89 -9.95 0.47
C TYR A 114 -4.42 -8.74 -0.29
N LEU A 115 -5.74 -8.63 -0.41
CA LEU A 115 -6.39 -7.51 -1.08
C LEU A 115 -7.04 -6.59 -0.05
N MET A 116 -6.77 -5.30 -0.17
CA MET A 116 -7.40 -4.27 0.65
C MET A 116 -7.95 -3.18 -0.26
N SER A 117 -9.25 -2.96 -0.19
CA SER A 117 -9.91 -1.81 -0.81
C SER A 117 -10.50 -0.90 0.25
N TRP A 118 -11.24 0.12 -0.17
CA TRP A 118 -11.89 1.04 0.75
C TRP A 118 -12.76 0.31 1.78
N ASP A 119 -13.53 -0.70 1.34
CA ASP A 119 -14.49 -1.45 2.16
C ASP A 119 -14.23 -2.96 2.23
N TYR A 120 -13.07 -3.41 1.80
CA TYR A 120 -12.69 -4.83 1.82
C TYR A 120 -11.29 -5.01 2.41
N PRO A 121 -11.01 -6.02 3.25
CA PRO A 121 -11.95 -7.01 3.79
C PRO A 121 -13.05 -6.37 4.65
N GLU A 122 -14.17 -7.06 4.81
CA GLU A 122 -15.30 -6.56 5.61
C GLU A 122 -14.83 -6.21 7.03
N ASN A 123 -15.17 -4.99 7.48
CA ASN A 123 -14.76 -4.42 8.78
C ASN A 123 -13.25 -4.21 8.97
N ASP A 124 -12.46 -4.39 7.92
CA ASP A 124 -11.00 -4.21 7.97
C ASP A 124 -10.44 -3.63 6.65
N GLY A 125 -11.28 -2.92 5.93
CA GLY A 125 -10.87 -2.17 4.74
C GLY A 125 -10.09 -0.91 5.11
N LEU A 126 -9.70 -0.16 4.08
CA LEU A 126 -8.91 1.05 4.25
C LEU A 126 -9.63 2.07 5.13
N LYS A 127 -10.95 2.29 4.93
CA LYS A 127 -11.76 3.20 5.74
C LYS A 127 -11.77 2.83 7.21
N ASP A 128 -11.88 1.53 7.51
CA ASP A 128 -11.96 1.05 8.88
C ASP A 128 -10.64 1.25 9.61
N ARG A 129 -9.52 1.02 8.91
CA ARG A 129 -8.17 1.24 9.46
C ARG A 129 -7.89 2.72 9.69
N ILE A 130 -8.31 3.58 8.77
CA ILE A 130 -8.19 5.04 8.91
C ILE A 130 -8.95 5.50 10.16
N ASP A 131 -10.20 5.09 10.31
CA ASP A 131 -11.04 5.48 11.45
C ASP A 131 -10.48 4.94 12.77
N ARG A 132 -10.13 3.66 12.80
CA ARG A 132 -9.63 2.98 14.00
C ARG A 132 -8.31 3.55 14.50
N LEU A 133 -7.42 3.93 13.59
CA LEU A 133 -6.10 4.47 13.91
C LEU A 133 -6.07 6.00 13.96
N GLY A 134 -7.14 6.68 13.52
CA GLY A 134 -7.18 8.14 13.43
C GLY A 134 -6.20 8.72 12.40
N LEU A 135 -5.95 7.99 11.32
CA LEU A 135 -4.92 8.33 10.33
C LEU A 135 -5.51 9.00 9.09
N TYR A 136 -6.22 10.10 9.29
CA TYR A 136 -6.88 10.83 8.21
C TYR A 136 -5.85 11.52 7.30
N PRO A 137 -5.97 11.37 5.96
CA PRO A 137 -5.11 12.08 5.02
C PRO A 137 -5.37 13.58 5.10
N ILE A 138 -4.34 14.40 4.87
CA ILE A 138 -4.48 15.86 4.93
C ILE A 138 -5.46 16.39 3.88
N THR A 139 -5.70 15.63 2.81
CA THR A 139 -6.64 16.00 1.75
C THR A 139 -8.09 16.13 2.22
N VAL A 140 -8.47 15.48 3.34
CA VAL A 140 -9.82 15.59 3.92
C VAL A 140 -9.97 16.76 4.88
N SER A 141 -8.89 17.45 5.26
CA SER A 141 -8.96 18.60 6.17
C SER A 141 -9.75 19.75 5.53
N THR A 142 -10.70 20.30 6.29
CA THR A 142 -11.42 21.51 5.91
C THR A 142 -10.74 22.80 6.41
N LEU A 143 -9.69 22.66 7.21
CA LEU A 143 -8.94 23.77 7.80
C LEU A 143 -7.80 24.25 6.88
N LEU A 144 -7.44 23.46 5.87
CA LEU A 144 -6.35 23.76 4.95
C LEU A 144 -6.90 24.12 3.57
N THR A 145 -6.27 25.11 2.94
CA THR A 145 -6.53 25.41 1.54
C THR A 145 -5.92 24.34 0.64
N ASN A 146 -6.36 24.25 -0.63
CA ASN A 146 -5.78 23.33 -1.59
C ASN A 146 -4.28 23.59 -1.80
N ARG A 147 -3.87 24.86 -1.78
CA ARG A 147 -2.46 25.26 -1.90
C ARG A 147 -1.63 24.77 -0.73
N GLU A 148 -2.15 24.91 0.49
CA GLU A 148 -1.50 24.42 1.71
C GLU A 148 -1.40 22.88 1.70
N LYS A 149 -2.46 22.17 1.27
CA LYS A 149 -2.44 20.71 1.10
C LYS A 149 -1.35 20.28 0.12
N GLN A 150 -1.25 20.93 -1.04
CA GLN A 150 -0.21 20.62 -2.04
C GLN A 150 1.20 20.89 -1.50
N PHE A 151 1.38 21.98 -0.76
CA PHE A 151 2.66 22.29 -0.13
C PHE A 151 3.05 21.19 0.87
N LEU A 152 2.13 20.77 1.73
CA LEU A 152 2.39 19.71 2.73
C LEU A 152 2.69 18.38 2.05
N LEU A 153 1.94 18.00 1.01
CA LEU A 153 2.20 16.79 0.24
C LEU A 153 3.59 16.82 -0.43
N SER A 154 4.02 17.98 -0.91
CA SER A 154 5.37 18.13 -1.49
C SER A 154 6.49 17.94 -0.46
N ARG A 155 6.19 18.08 0.82
CA ARG A 155 7.09 17.86 1.95
C ARG A 155 6.88 16.49 2.62
N ASP A 156 6.19 15.57 1.93
CA ASP A 156 5.88 14.22 2.42
C ASP A 156 4.98 14.18 3.65
N VAL A 157 4.29 15.27 3.97
CA VAL A 157 3.29 15.30 5.04
C VAL A 157 1.97 14.83 4.44
N VAL A 158 1.56 13.61 4.76
CA VAL A 158 0.38 12.95 4.18
C VAL A 158 -0.78 12.79 5.16
N LEU A 159 -0.50 12.83 6.47
CA LEU A 159 -1.49 12.62 7.53
C LEU A 159 -1.74 13.92 8.32
N CYS A 160 -3.00 14.17 8.68
CA CYS A 160 -3.35 15.27 9.58
C CYS A 160 -2.61 15.17 10.92
N ARG A 161 -2.42 13.96 11.43
CA ARG A 161 -1.70 13.70 12.69
C ARG A 161 -0.27 14.25 12.69
N GLU A 162 0.40 14.26 11.56
CA GLU A 162 1.79 14.75 11.45
C GLU A 162 1.90 16.24 11.76
N LEU A 163 0.82 17.01 11.53
CA LEU A 163 0.77 18.45 11.86
C LEU A 163 0.76 18.73 13.37
N LEU A 164 0.44 17.74 14.20
CA LEU A 164 0.36 17.90 15.66
C LEU A 164 1.72 17.74 16.35
N HIS A 165 2.73 17.24 15.66
CA HIS A 165 4.05 16.91 16.21
C HIS A 165 5.12 17.97 15.93
N ASP A 166 4.82 18.97 15.10
CA ASP A 166 5.71 20.11 14.80
C ASP A 166 5.54 21.25 15.81
N LYS A 167 5.77 20.96 17.08
CA LYS A 167 5.88 21.98 18.13
C LYS A 167 7.26 21.97 18.75
#